data_f80cba00b344234c71e148e43dc3ea36
#
_entry.id   f80cba00b344234c71e148e43dc3ea36
#
_cell.length_a   1.000
_cell.length_b   1.000
_cell.length_c   1.000
_cell.angle_alpha   90.00
_cell.angle_beta   90.00
_cell.angle_gamma   90.00
#
_symmetry.space_group_name_H-M   'P 1'
#
loop_
_entity.id
_entity.type
_entity.pdbx_description
1 polymer ?
#
loop_
_entity_poly.entity_id
_entity_poly.type
_entity_poly.pdbx_seq_one_letter_code
_entity_poly.pdbx_strand_id
1 'polypeptide(L)'
;GSGISLGHPIGATGAILVFVGVSGFFVLTNPYISPAAAGPTDGVEMNDDMEIDVLAYQWGWEFSYPGNVTTQDRLVIPRDTDIRFNMTSTDVIHSMYIPDFGLKQDIFPQQQTVARTNATETGSYRLYCAELCGSGHSRMHATVVVLNQSAYDDWMAGQRGVANGTVANATAANTSSVGNASARVSPAV
;
A
#
# COMPACT_ATOMS: atom_id res chain seq x y z
N GLY A 1 66.52 28.62 -6.33
CA GLY A 1 65.56 27.63 -5.81
C GLY A 1 64.23 28.29 -5.51
N SER A 2 63.25 28.15 -6.39
CA SER A 2 61.87 28.65 -6.21
C SER A 2 61.09 27.64 -5.40
N GLY A 3 60.87 27.94 -4.11
CA GLY A 3 60.03 27.14 -3.25
C GLY A 3 58.57 27.29 -3.67
N ILE A 4 57.95 26.19 -4.09
CA ILE A 4 56.51 26.11 -4.30
C ILE A 4 55.85 26.08 -2.93
N SER A 5 55.26 27.20 -2.50
CA SER A 5 54.39 27.25 -1.34
C SER A 5 53.09 26.54 -1.66
N LEU A 6 52.91 25.30 -1.19
CA LEU A 6 51.67 24.60 -1.15
C LEU A 6 50.77 25.22 -0.06
N GLY A 7 50.12 26.34 -0.40
CA GLY A 7 49.03 26.84 0.40
C GLY A 7 47.93 25.80 0.42
N HIS A 8 47.76 25.08 1.52
CA HIS A 8 46.67 24.14 1.70
C HIS A 8 45.34 24.89 1.69
N PRO A 9 44.39 24.50 0.87
CA PRO A 9 43.06 25.12 0.83
C PRO A 9 42.22 24.64 2.03
N ILE A 10 42.63 25.06 3.25
CA ILE A 10 41.92 24.75 4.50
C ILE A 10 40.45 25.16 4.39
N GLY A 11 40.14 26.23 3.64
CA GLY A 11 38.76 26.67 3.41
C GLY A 11 37.94 25.72 2.57
N ALA A 12 38.49 25.11 1.51
CA ALA A 12 37.79 24.17 0.66
C ALA A 12 37.48 22.85 1.40
N THR A 13 38.44 22.34 2.16
CA THR A 13 38.25 21.14 2.97
C THR A 13 37.21 21.36 4.06
N GLY A 14 37.23 22.52 4.73
CA GLY A 14 36.21 22.87 5.73
C GLY A 14 34.81 22.98 5.13
N ALA A 15 34.65 23.59 3.96
CA ALA A 15 33.37 23.70 3.28
C ALA A 15 32.79 22.33 2.86
N ILE A 16 33.66 21.42 2.38
CA ILE A 16 33.25 20.05 2.02
C ILE A 16 32.78 19.29 3.26
N LEU A 17 33.53 19.37 4.38
CA LEU A 17 33.14 18.69 5.61
C LEU A 17 31.80 19.20 6.18
N VAL A 18 31.58 20.53 6.12
CA VAL A 18 30.30 21.11 6.54
C VAL A 18 29.15 20.63 5.63
N PHE A 19 29.37 20.67 4.32
CA PHE A 19 28.34 20.23 3.36
C PHE A 19 28.00 18.75 3.54
N VAL A 20 29.00 17.87 3.65
CA VAL A 20 28.79 16.43 3.87
C VAL A 20 28.16 16.19 5.25
N GLY A 21 28.58 16.91 6.27
CA GLY A 21 28.01 16.79 7.63
C GLY A 21 26.54 17.20 7.68
N VAL A 22 26.18 18.33 7.09
CA VAL A 22 24.81 18.83 7.03
C VAL A 22 23.93 17.89 6.20
N SER A 23 24.41 17.46 5.03
CA SER A 23 23.66 16.51 4.17
C SER A 23 23.47 15.16 4.85
N GLY A 24 24.54 14.64 5.48
CA GLY A 24 24.49 13.40 6.25
C GLY A 24 23.54 13.48 7.44
N PHE A 25 23.56 14.59 8.17
CA PHE A 25 22.62 14.83 9.26
C PHE A 25 21.15 14.83 8.76
N PHE A 26 20.89 15.50 7.63
CA PHE A 26 19.56 15.55 7.03
C PHE A 26 19.07 14.16 6.61
N VAL A 27 19.93 13.35 5.99
CA VAL A 27 19.60 11.96 5.60
C VAL A 27 19.35 11.10 6.83
N LEU A 28 20.22 11.20 7.84
CA LEU A 28 20.12 10.36 9.05
C LEU A 28 18.94 10.72 9.96
N THR A 29 18.48 11.97 9.91
CA THR A 29 17.37 12.45 10.76
C THR A 29 16.02 12.45 10.05
N ASN A 30 15.99 12.21 8.74
CA ASN A 30 14.75 12.20 8.00
C ASN A 30 14.08 10.81 8.08
N PRO A 31 12.90 10.68 8.73
CA PRO A 31 12.22 9.40 8.92
C PRO A 31 11.74 8.75 7.61
N TYR A 32 11.63 9.54 6.53
CA TYR A 32 11.24 9.02 5.20
C TYR A 32 12.42 8.45 4.39
N ILE A 33 13.66 8.80 4.72
CA ILE A 33 14.86 8.43 3.96
C ILE A 33 15.68 7.36 4.69
N SER A 34 15.78 7.43 6.01
CA SER A 34 16.64 6.55 6.78
C SER A 34 15.83 5.62 7.69
N PRO A 35 15.93 4.29 7.48
CA PRO A 35 15.36 3.32 8.43
C PRO A 35 15.94 3.46 9.84
N ALA A 36 17.19 3.94 9.95
CA ALA A 36 17.84 4.19 11.23
C ALA A 36 17.30 5.44 11.94
N ALA A 37 16.81 6.43 11.18
CA ALA A 37 16.13 7.59 11.76
C ALA A 37 14.67 7.26 12.17
N ALA A 38 14.13 6.17 11.66
CA ALA A 38 12.85 5.64 12.13
C ALA A 38 12.93 5.07 13.55
N GLY A 39 14.13 5.05 14.17
CA GLY A 39 14.37 4.54 15.53
C GLY A 39 13.99 3.06 15.71
N PRO A 40 14.26 2.45 16.85
CA PRO A 40 13.43 1.34 17.28
C PRO A 40 12.00 1.90 17.31
N THR A 41 11.08 1.21 16.69
CA THR A 41 9.69 1.62 16.42
C THR A 41 8.87 1.95 17.68
N ASP A 42 9.50 1.99 18.81
CA ASP A 42 8.97 2.13 20.17
C ASP A 42 8.89 3.58 20.66
N GLY A 43 9.17 4.58 19.82
CA GLY A 43 9.27 5.98 20.29
C GLY A 43 8.75 7.07 19.39
N VAL A 44 8.44 6.80 18.12
CA VAL A 44 7.61 7.68 17.31
C VAL A 44 6.22 7.09 17.30
N GLU A 45 5.43 7.43 18.31
CA GLU A 45 3.99 7.28 18.26
C GLU A 45 3.47 8.14 17.10
N MET A 46 3.57 7.60 15.88
CA MET A 46 2.68 8.01 14.81
C MET A 46 1.38 7.26 15.08
N ASN A 47 0.65 7.74 16.09
CA ASN A 47 -0.53 7.09 16.66
C ASN A 47 -1.75 7.10 15.74
N ASP A 48 -1.60 7.53 14.48
CA ASP A 48 -2.69 7.60 13.52
C ASP A 48 -2.40 6.87 12.20
N ASP A 49 -1.26 6.18 12.03
CA ASP A 49 -1.00 5.37 10.85
C ASP A 49 -1.98 4.18 10.82
N MET A 50 -2.73 4.04 9.75
CA MET A 50 -3.49 2.84 9.49
C MET A 50 -2.55 1.73 9.05
N GLU A 51 -2.47 0.65 9.83
CA GLU A 51 -1.62 -0.49 9.50
C GLU A 51 -2.33 -1.49 8.58
N ILE A 52 -1.62 -1.93 7.55
CA ILE A 52 -2.05 -3.00 6.63
C ILE A 52 -0.89 -3.97 6.48
N ASP A 53 -1.12 -5.22 6.83
CA ASP A 53 -0.15 -6.28 6.59
C ASP A 53 -0.23 -6.74 5.14
N VAL A 54 0.92 -6.90 4.50
CA VAL A 54 1.03 -7.32 3.10
C VAL A 54 1.82 -8.60 3.01
N LEU A 55 1.21 -9.64 2.49
CA LEU A 55 1.86 -10.90 2.18
C LEU A 55 2.02 -11.04 0.66
N ALA A 56 3.27 -11.11 0.21
CA ALA A 56 3.60 -11.38 -1.18
C ALA A 56 3.92 -12.87 -1.38
N TYR A 57 3.46 -13.45 -2.48
CA TYR A 57 3.72 -14.85 -2.86
C TYR A 57 3.70 -15.03 -4.37
N GLN A 58 4.15 -16.14 -4.87
CA GLN A 58 4.14 -16.46 -6.31
C GLN A 58 2.74 -16.93 -6.75
N TRP A 59 1.90 -16.11 -7.42
CA TRP A 59 2.16 -14.76 -7.96
C TRP A 59 0.96 -13.87 -7.65
N GLY A 60 0.82 -13.48 -6.39
CA GLY A 60 -0.30 -12.69 -5.90
C GLY A 60 0.04 -11.89 -4.64
N TRP A 61 -0.95 -11.17 -4.17
CA TRP A 61 -0.88 -10.28 -3.03
C TRP A 61 -2.04 -10.54 -2.09
N GLU A 62 -1.75 -10.63 -0.80
CA GLU A 62 -2.76 -10.63 0.24
C GLU A 62 -2.58 -9.39 1.11
N PHE A 63 -3.69 -8.72 1.42
CA PHE A 63 -3.73 -7.54 2.26
C PHE A 63 -4.63 -7.80 3.46
N SER A 64 -4.08 -7.73 4.66
CA SER A 64 -4.80 -7.92 5.91
C SER A 64 -4.98 -6.59 6.63
N TYR A 65 -6.22 -6.31 7.01
CA TYR A 65 -6.65 -5.08 7.65
C TYR A 65 -7.03 -5.33 9.12
N PRO A 66 -7.10 -4.28 9.95
CA PRO A 66 -7.64 -4.39 11.31
C PRO A 66 -9.05 -4.99 11.32
N GLY A 67 -9.32 -5.90 12.26
CA GLY A 67 -10.62 -6.55 12.41
C GLY A 67 -10.84 -7.78 11.52
N ASN A 68 -9.75 -8.50 11.18
CA ASN A 68 -9.76 -9.78 10.44
C ASN A 68 -10.38 -9.69 9.03
N VAL A 69 -10.23 -8.56 8.38
CA VAL A 69 -10.59 -8.38 6.98
C VAL A 69 -9.36 -8.66 6.13
N THR A 70 -9.50 -9.53 5.13
CA THR A 70 -8.41 -9.87 4.21
C THR A 70 -8.92 -9.78 2.76
N THR A 71 -8.08 -9.26 1.87
CA THR A 71 -8.36 -9.19 0.44
C THR A 71 -7.20 -9.77 -0.37
N GLN A 72 -7.49 -10.29 -1.56
CA GLN A 72 -6.48 -10.79 -2.49
C GLN A 72 -6.47 -9.94 -3.75
N ASP A 73 -5.25 -9.56 -4.20
CA ASP A 73 -4.99 -8.77 -5.40
C ASP A 73 -5.81 -7.46 -5.50
N ARG A 74 -6.32 -6.99 -4.35
CA ARG A 74 -7.07 -5.74 -4.23
C ARG A 74 -6.75 -5.06 -2.91
N LEU A 75 -6.05 -3.93 -2.98
CA LEU A 75 -5.78 -3.04 -1.86
C LEU A 75 -6.82 -1.92 -1.84
N VAL A 76 -7.53 -1.74 -0.73
CA VAL A 76 -8.51 -0.65 -0.55
C VAL A 76 -8.05 0.24 0.60
N ILE A 77 -7.87 1.50 0.35
CA ILE A 77 -7.39 2.47 1.35
C ILE A 77 -8.23 3.76 1.34
N PRO A 78 -8.36 4.44 2.48
CA PRO A 78 -8.96 5.76 2.52
C PRO A 78 -7.97 6.81 1.99
N ARG A 79 -8.49 7.86 1.36
CA ARG A 79 -7.68 9.03 0.99
C ARG A 79 -7.32 9.87 2.22
N ASP A 80 -6.29 10.69 2.08
CA ASP A 80 -5.83 11.65 3.09
C ASP A 80 -5.51 10.99 4.45
N THR A 81 -5.10 9.71 4.42
CA THR A 81 -4.77 8.92 5.61
C THR A 81 -3.36 8.36 5.44
N ASP A 82 -2.57 8.44 6.49
CA ASP A 82 -1.24 7.84 6.51
C ASP A 82 -1.38 6.33 6.68
N ILE A 83 -0.87 5.59 5.68
CA ILE A 83 -0.91 4.13 5.65
C ILE A 83 0.49 3.59 5.88
N ARG A 84 0.60 2.66 6.81
CA ARG A 84 1.79 1.86 7.05
C ARG A 84 1.58 0.45 6.55
N PHE A 85 2.39 0.03 5.61
CA PHE A 85 2.45 -1.35 5.13
C PHE A 85 3.54 -2.11 5.89
N ASN A 86 3.16 -3.20 6.56
CA ASN A 86 4.08 -4.18 7.11
C ASN A 86 4.13 -5.36 6.14
N MET A 87 5.26 -5.58 5.49
CA MET A 87 5.33 -6.48 4.34
C MET A 87 6.28 -7.62 4.57
N THR A 88 5.88 -8.82 4.15
CA THR A 88 6.73 -10.02 4.12
C THR A 88 6.40 -10.88 2.91
N SER A 89 7.27 -11.83 2.58
CA SER A 89 7.08 -12.81 1.52
C SER A 89 7.08 -14.23 2.07
N THR A 90 6.30 -15.13 1.49
CA THR A 90 6.29 -16.55 1.84
C THR A 90 7.33 -17.37 1.08
N ASP A 91 7.88 -16.85 -0.01
CA ASP A 91 8.68 -17.65 -0.95
C ASP A 91 9.96 -16.96 -1.43
N VAL A 92 9.88 -16.05 -2.37
CA VAL A 92 11.03 -15.36 -2.98
C VAL A 92 10.96 -13.85 -2.71
N ILE A 93 11.96 -13.12 -3.17
CA ILE A 93 11.94 -11.67 -3.13
C ILE A 93 10.90 -11.14 -4.12
N HIS A 94 10.08 -10.21 -3.66
CA HIS A 94 9.14 -9.41 -4.45
C HIS A 94 9.42 -7.93 -4.25
N SER A 95 8.73 -7.06 -4.97
CA SER A 95 8.78 -5.62 -4.71
C SER A 95 7.40 -5.02 -4.95
N MET A 96 6.86 -4.37 -3.94
CA MET A 96 5.62 -3.62 -4.05
C MET A 96 5.91 -2.29 -4.75
N TYR A 97 5.31 -2.07 -5.91
CA TYR A 97 5.47 -0.85 -6.68
C TYR A 97 4.12 -0.26 -7.08
N ILE A 98 3.84 0.93 -6.58
CA ILE A 98 2.65 1.74 -6.92
C ILE A 98 3.17 3.04 -7.53
N PRO A 99 3.27 3.12 -8.88
CA PRO A 99 3.86 4.28 -9.58
C PRO A 99 3.20 5.60 -9.21
N ASP A 100 1.87 5.61 -9.16
CA ASP A 100 1.08 6.82 -8.89
C ASP A 100 1.32 7.41 -7.48
N PHE A 101 1.82 6.60 -6.56
CA PHE A 101 2.16 7.04 -5.20
C PHE A 101 3.66 7.27 -5.02
N GLY A 102 4.47 7.03 -6.06
CA GLY A 102 5.93 7.07 -5.96
C GLY A 102 6.50 6.02 -4.98
N LEU A 103 5.73 4.98 -4.67
CA LEU A 103 6.09 3.97 -3.70
C LEU A 103 6.71 2.76 -4.39
N LYS A 104 7.95 2.42 -4.03
CA LYS A 104 8.60 1.15 -4.37
C LYS A 104 9.34 0.63 -3.15
N GLN A 105 9.02 -0.61 -2.73
CA GLN A 105 9.66 -1.26 -1.60
C GLN A 105 9.85 -2.75 -1.85
N ASP A 106 11.07 -3.23 -1.67
CA ASP A 106 11.39 -4.64 -1.78
C ASP A 106 10.90 -5.41 -0.54
N ILE A 107 10.45 -6.63 -0.78
CA ILE A 107 9.85 -7.52 0.22
C ILE A 107 10.62 -8.83 0.24
N PHE A 108 11.14 -9.18 1.42
CA PHE A 108 12.01 -10.35 1.58
C PHE A 108 11.30 -11.47 2.32
N PRO A 109 11.65 -12.74 2.00
CA PRO A 109 11.24 -13.87 2.82
C PRO A 109 11.84 -13.78 4.23
N GLN A 110 11.06 -14.17 5.24
CA GLN A 110 11.48 -14.24 6.64
C GLN A 110 11.97 -12.90 7.23
N GLN A 111 11.70 -11.80 6.55
CA GLN A 111 12.04 -10.46 7.02
C GLN A 111 10.84 -9.55 6.83
N GLN A 112 10.56 -8.71 7.83
CA GLN A 112 9.55 -7.67 7.71
C GLN A 112 10.19 -6.41 7.15
N THR A 113 9.56 -5.83 6.11
CA THR A 113 9.89 -4.52 5.56
C THR A 113 8.70 -3.58 5.73
N VAL A 114 8.96 -2.30 5.82
CA VAL A 114 7.93 -1.29 6.07
C VAL A 114 7.97 -0.23 4.97
N ALA A 115 6.81 0.14 4.47
CA ALA A 115 6.63 1.32 3.63
C ALA A 115 5.48 2.17 4.15
N ARG A 116 5.49 3.46 3.81
CA ARG A 116 4.42 4.41 4.14
C ARG A 116 3.97 5.15 2.91
N THR A 117 2.69 5.48 2.87
CA THR A 117 2.11 6.31 1.82
C THR A 117 0.89 7.08 2.35
N ASN A 118 0.55 8.16 1.65
CA ASN A 118 -0.70 8.88 1.85
C ASN A 118 -1.26 9.20 0.46
N ALA A 119 -2.42 8.65 0.13
CA ALA A 119 -3.09 8.87 -1.15
C ALA A 119 -4.07 10.05 -1.02
N THR A 120 -3.85 11.10 -1.80
CA THR A 120 -4.64 12.34 -1.73
C THR A 120 -5.83 12.37 -2.70
N GLU A 121 -5.85 11.48 -3.69
CA GLU A 121 -6.90 11.44 -4.71
C GLU A 121 -7.61 10.09 -4.71
N THR A 122 -8.95 10.13 -4.75
CA THR A 122 -9.76 8.91 -4.91
C THR A 122 -9.62 8.37 -6.33
N GLY A 123 -9.61 7.05 -6.48
CA GLY A 123 -9.46 6.45 -7.80
C GLY A 123 -9.09 4.98 -7.74
N SER A 124 -8.75 4.45 -8.90
CA SER A 124 -8.24 3.09 -9.06
C SER A 124 -6.87 3.15 -9.71
N TYR A 125 -5.90 2.58 -9.04
CA TYR A 125 -4.48 2.60 -9.40
C TYR A 125 -3.94 1.20 -9.53
N ARG A 126 -2.75 1.06 -10.09
CA ARG A 126 -2.09 -0.23 -10.23
C ARG A 126 -0.96 -0.43 -9.24
N LEU A 127 -0.88 -1.65 -8.74
CA LEU A 127 0.25 -2.19 -7.99
C LEU A 127 0.89 -3.31 -8.82
N TYR A 128 2.21 -3.28 -8.93
CA TYR A 128 3.00 -4.28 -9.64
C TYR A 128 4.03 -4.93 -8.72
N CYS A 129 4.43 -6.14 -9.05
CA CYS A 129 5.69 -6.67 -8.56
C CYS A 129 6.83 -6.09 -9.42
N ALA A 130 7.79 -5.42 -8.79
CA ALA A 130 8.94 -4.79 -9.47
C ALA A 130 10.28 -5.49 -9.17
N GLU A 131 10.25 -6.74 -8.68
CA GLU A 131 11.40 -7.62 -8.51
C GLU A 131 11.13 -8.98 -9.18
N LEU A 132 12.11 -9.52 -9.92
CA LEU A 132 11.91 -10.75 -10.67
C LEU A 132 11.64 -11.94 -9.73
N CYS A 133 10.39 -12.35 -9.65
CA CYS A 133 9.89 -13.37 -8.73
C CYS A 133 9.51 -14.70 -9.42
N GLY A 134 9.96 -14.94 -10.65
CA GLY A 134 9.72 -16.17 -11.37
C GLY A 134 8.85 -16.03 -12.62
N SER A 135 8.33 -17.15 -13.16
CA SER A 135 7.65 -17.19 -14.46
C SER A 135 6.33 -16.40 -14.53
N GLY A 136 5.67 -16.17 -13.40
CA GLY A 136 4.45 -15.38 -13.29
C GLY A 136 4.67 -13.90 -12.97
N HIS A 137 5.93 -13.45 -12.87
CA HIS A 137 6.28 -12.08 -12.49
C HIS A 137 5.51 -11.00 -13.26
N SER A 138 5.41 -11.10 -14.58
CA SER A 138 4.72 -10.11 -15.41
C SER A 138 3.21 -10.04 -15.20
N ARG A 139 2.62 -11.00 -14.50
CA ARG A 139 1.19 -11.08 -14.18
C ARG A 139 0.91 -10.80 -12.71
N MET A 140 1.95 -10.65 -11.88
CA MET A 140 1.82 -10.36 -10.46
C MET A 140 1.52 -8.87 -10.26
N HIS A 141 0.25 -8.55 -10.23
CA HIS A 141 -0.26 -7.19 -10.03
C HIS A 141 -1.53 -7.21 -9.18
N ALA A 142 -1.85 -6.07 -8.58
CA ALA A 142 -3.08 -5.85 -7.83
C ALA A 142 -3.71 -4.51 -8.22
N THR A 143 -4.97 -4.34 -7.86
CA THR A 143 -5.67 -3.07 -7.99
C THR A 143 -5.66 -2.34 -6.65
N VAL A 144 -5.24 -1.08 -6.65
CA VAL A 144 -5.36 -0.19 -5.50
C VAL A 144 -6.58 0.69 -5.69
N VAL A 145 -7.49 0.67 -4.74
CA VAL A 145 -8.70 1.51 -4.74
C VAL A 145 -8.63 2.49 -3.59
N VAL A 146 -8.57 3.77 -3.92
CA VAL A 146 -8.61 4.86 -2.94
C VAL A 146 -10.02 5.40 -2.84
N LEU A 147 -10.60 5.33 -1.66
CA LEU A 147 -11.96 5.77 -1.35
C LEU A 147 -11.94 7.03 -0.48
N ASN A 148 -13.01 7.81 -0.49
CA ASN A 148 -13.21 8.76 0.59
C ASN A 148 -13.50 8.02 1.90
N GLN A 149 -13.35 8.69 3.05
CA GLN A 149 -13.45 8.05 4.36
C GLN A 149 -14.80 7.32 4.56
N SER A 150 -15.91 7.95 4.22
CA SER A 150 -17.24 7.35 4.38
C SER A 150 -17.40 6.07 3.56
N ALA A 151 -16.97 6.09 2.29
CA ALA A 151 -17.06 4.91 1.43
C ALA A 151 -16.12 3.78 1.88
N TYR A 152 -14.97 4.15 2.47
CA TYR A 152 -14.06 3.19 3.07
C TYR A 152 -14.67 2.53 4.32
N ASP A 153 -15.30 3.31 5.19
CA ASP A 153 -15.97 2.80 6.39
C ASP A 153 -17.12 1.85 6.04
N ASP A 154 -17.93 2.21 5.04
CA ASP A 154 -19.00 1.36 4.51
C ASP A 154 -18.45 0.05 3.92
N TRP A 155 -17.37 0.14 3.16
CA TRP A 155 -16.67 -1.02 2.60
C TRP A 155 -16.15 -1.93 3.72
N MET A 156 -15.47 -1.39 4.73
CA MET A 156 -14.96 -2.15 5.87
C MET A 156 -16.09 -2.81 6.68
N ALA A 157 -17.20 -2.10 6.89
CA ALA A 157 -18.37 -2.66 7.56
C ALA A 157 -18.95 -3.87 6.79
N GLY A 158 -19.04 -3.76 5.46
CA GLY A 158 -19.45 -4.84 4.58
C GLY A 158 -18.52 -6.05 4.66
N GLN A 159 -17.21 -5.86 4.64
CA GLN A 159 -16.24 -6.94 4.74
C GLN A 159 -16.32 -7.67 6.10
N ARG A 160 -16.46 -6.93 7.18
CA ARG A 160 -16.61 -7.50 8.54
C ARG A 160 -17.90 -8.30 8.66
N GLY A 161 -18.99 -7.86 8.02
CA GLY A 161 -20.26 -8.60 7.94
C GLY A 161 -20.09 -9.96 7.28
N VAL A 162 -19.34 -10.02 6.19
CA VAL A 162 -19.01 -11.27 5.48
C VAL A 162 -18.11 -12.18 6.33
N ALA A 163 -17.04 -11.61 6.92
CA ALA A 163 -16.10 -12.37 7.74
C ALA A 163 -16.77 -13.00 8.99
N ASN A 164 -17.76 -12.32 9.57
CA ASN A 164 -18.48 -12.80 10.75
C ASN A 164 -19.71 -13.69 10.41
N GLY A 165 -19.90 -14.09 9.14
CA GLY A 165 -21.02 -14.93 8.72
C GLY A 165 -22.40 -14.25 8.81
N THR A 166 -22.46 -12.95 8.98
CA THR A 166 -23.69 -12.16 9.08
C THR A 166 -24.19 -11.71 7.70
N VAL A 167 -23.91 -12.43 6.64
CA VAL A 167 -24.65 -12.27 5.38
C VAL A 167 -26.02 -12.92 5.52
N ALA A 168 -26.83 -12.33 6.42
CA ALA A 168 -28.22 -12.65 6.52
C ALA A 168 -28.93 -12.20 5.24
N ASN A 169 -29.23 -13.18 4.35
CA ASN A 169 -30.45 -13.20 3.55
C ASN A 169 -30.90 -11.87 2.89
N ALA A 170 -30.03 -11.18 2.16
CA ALA A 170 -30.47 -10.08 1.29
C ALA A 170 -30.98 -10.58 -0.10
N THR A 171 -30.96 -11.88 -0.37
CA THR A 171 -31.34 -12.44 -1.68
C THR A 171 -32.77 -13.01 -1.71
N ALA A 172 -33.58 -12.86 -0.66
CA ALA A 172 -34.91 -13.44 -0.60
C ALA A 172 -36.08 -12.44 -0.72
N ALA A 173 -35.85 -11.17 -1.01
CA ALA A 173 -36.90 -10.15 -1.04
C ALA A 173 -37.28 -9.60 -2.43
N ASN A 174 -36.81 -10.18 -3.54
CA ASN A 174 -37.13 -9.65 -4.87
C ASN A 174 -37.63 -10.69 -5.89
N THR A 175 -38.36 -11.71 -5.44
CA THR A 175 -39.05 -12.64 -6.33
C THR A 175 -40.53 -12.83 -5.92
N SER A 176 -41.30 -11.73 -5.80
CA SER A 176 -42.74 -11.81 -5.63
C SER A 176 -43.42 -10.56 -6.16
N SER A 177 -43.33 -10.28 -7.45
CA SER A 177 -44.33 -9.51 -8.20
C SER A 177 -44.07 -9.54 -9.71
N VAL A 178 -44.12 -10.70 -10.34
CA VAL A 178 -44.47 -10.74 -11.75
C VAL A 178 -45.87 -11.29 -11.83
N GLY A 179 -46.80 -10.35 -11.78
CA GLY A 179 -48.23 -10.63 -11.96
C GLY A 179 -48.49 -11.20 -13.37
N ASN A 180 -49.17 -12.29 -13.36
CA ASN A 180 -49.72 -13.01 -14.48
C ASN A 180 -50.70 -12.12 -15.26
N ALA A 181 -50.28 -11.48 -16.35
CA ALA A 181 -51.18 -10.85 -17.32
C ALA A 181 -51.37 -11.79 -18.49
N SER A 182 -52.36 -12.68 -18.33
CA SER A 182 -52.87 -13.50 -19.43
C SER A 182 -53.68 -12.63 -20.40
N ALA A 183 -53.05 -12.22 -21.51
CA ALA A 183 -53.75 -11.58 -22.61
C ALA A 183 -54.47 -12.65 -23.45
N ARG A 184 -55.81 -12.63 -23.41
CA ARG A 184 -56.70 -13.41 -24.30
C ARG A 184 -56.60 -12.79 -25.71
N VAL A 185 -56.13 -13.57 -26.65
CA VAL A 185 -56.28 -13.26 -28.10
C VAL A 185 -57.61 -13.86 -28.55
N SER A 186 -58.58 -13.00 -28.96
CA SER A 186 -59.76 -13.41 -29.68
C SER A 186 -59.45 -13.50 -31.20
N PRO A 187 -59.97 -14.53 -31.89
CA PRO A 187 -59.83 -14.56 -33.35
C PRO A 187 -60.97 -13.74 -33.98
N ALA A 188 -60.58 -12.88 -34.94
CA ALA A 188 -61.54 -12.24 -35.83
C ALA A 188 -61.68 -13.03 -37.16
N VAL A 189 -62.85 -13.14 -37.63
CA VAL A 189 -63.42 -13.71 -38.88
C VAL A 189 -62.75 -13.12 -40.10
#